data_2e4d5681c8324099aecaf0ec6ca1680c
#
_entry.id   2e4d5681c8324099aecaf0ec6ca1680c
#
_cell.length_a   1.000
_cell.length_b   1.000
_cell.length_c   1.000
_cell.angle_alpha   90.00
_cell.angle_beta   90.00
_cell.angle_gamma   90.00
#
_symmetry.space_group_name_H-M   'P 1'
#
loop_
_entity.id
_entity.type
_entity.pdbx_description
1 polymer ?
#
loop_
_entity_poly.entity_id
_entity_poly.type
_entity_poly.pdbx_seq_one_letter_code
_entity_poly.pdbx_strand_id
1 'polypeptide(L)'
;FYQDIGNWDLSNDYTDLEAMFKNATSFNQDIGTWDVSGVYNMSSMYNGASSFNQDISSWCVTNIVSEPSEFSAESPLSESNKPVWGTCPTASIEDEHLLAISIYPNPTNNTLFISGNETPITVAIYNVLGKEVLSIKKINNINVQALPSGVYVIRISDGVGQTNRKFIKN
;
A
#
# COMPACT_ATOMS: atom_id res chain seq x y z
N PHE A 1 -17.24 23.02 -8.74
CA PHE A 1 -16.06 23.21 -7.89
C PHE A 1 -14.83 23.07 -8.78
N TYR A 2 -14.09 24.17 -9.05
CA TYR A 2 -12.96 24.16 -9.98
C TYR A 2 -11.61 24.35 -9.26
N GLN A 3 -11.63 24.59 -7.94
CA GLN A 3 -10.40 24.73 -7.16
C GLN A 3 -9.92 23.34 -6.73
N ASP A 4 -8.62 23.10 -6.93
CA ASP A 4 -7.96 21.89 -6.44
C ASP A 4 -7.97 21.88 -4.90
N ILE A 5 -8.49 20.80 -4.34
CA ILE A 5 -8.58 20.59 -2.89
C ILE A 5 -7.74 19.40 -2.42
N GLY A 6 -6.99 18.76 -3.33
CA GLY A 6 -6.20 17.56 -3.02
C GLY A 6 -5.15 17.79 -1.93
N ASN A 7 -4.72 19.04 -1.72
CA ASN A 7 -3.71 19.40 -0.72
C ASN A 7 -4.32 19.99 0.59
N TRP A 8 -5.61 19.80 0.83
CA TRP A 8 -6.18 20.26 2.08
C TRP A 8 -5.66 19.47 3.27
N ASP A 9 -5.30 20.17 4.32
CA ASP A 9 -4.86 19.58 5.59
C ASP A 9 -6.08 19.35 6.49
N LEU A 10 -6.42 18.08 6.70
CA LEU A 10 -7.52 17.63 7.55
C LEU A 10 -7.00 16.86 8.79
N SER A 11 -5.70 16.98 9.07
CA SER A 11 -5.01 16.22 10.12
C SER A 11 -5.37 16.65 11.55
N ASN A 12 -6.22 17.68 11.71
CA ASN A 12 -6.63 18.11 13.04
C ASN A 12 -7.54 17.07 13.72
N ASP A 13 -7.26 16.77 14.98
CA ASP A 13 -8.12 15.95 15.80
C ASP A 13 -9.55 16.51 15.85
N TYR A 14 -10.55 15.60 15.78
CA TYR A 14 -11.97 15.96 15.81
C TYR A 14 -12.49 16.72 14.59
N THR A 15 -11.95 16.47 13.41
CA THR A 15 -12.49 17.02 12.16
C THR A 15 -13.83 16.37 11.83
N ASP A 16 -14.83 17.20 11.51
CA ASP A 16 -16.17 16.79 11.09
C ASP A 16 -16.36 17.07 9.60
N LEU A 17 -16.65 16.02 8.83
CA LEU A 17 -16.89 16.09 7.38
C LEU A 17 -18.35 15.74 7.04
N GLU A 18 -19.28 15.84 8.01
CA GLU A 18 -20.71 15.60 7.77
C GLU A 18 -21.21 16.43 6.58
N ALA A 19 -21.85 15.75 5.64
CA ALA A 19 -22.50 16.36 4.46
C ALA A 19 -21.60 17.29 3.61
N MET A 20 -20.26 17.20 3.72
CA MET A 20 -19.32 18.14 3.08
C MET A 20 -19.50 18.24 1.57
N PHE A 21 -19.79 17.14 0.89
CA PHE A 21 -20.06 17.08 -0.56
C PHE A 21 -21.47 16.62 -0.87
N LYS A 22 -22.40 16.76 0.08
CA LYS A 22 -23.81 16.40 -0.12
C LYS A 22 -24.40 17.19 -1.29
N ASN A 23 -25.01 16.47 -2.24
CA ASN A 23 -25.59 17.03 -3.48
C ASN A 23 -24.59 17.76 -4.39
N ALA A 24 -23.30 17.53 -4.21
CA ALA A 24 -22.26 18.06 -5.08
C ALA A 24 -22.17 17.24 -6.38
N THR A 25 -23.19 17.35 -7.24
CA THR A 25 -23.42 16.48 -8.40
C THR A 25 -22.26 16.43 -9.40
N SER A 26 -21.45 17.47 -9.48
CA SER A 26 -20.29 17.56 -10.40
C SER A 26 -18.94 17.31 -9.68
N PHE A 27 -18.95 16.98 -8.40
CA PHE A 27 -17.73 16.73 -7.64
C PHE A 27 -17.15 15.36 -7.97
N ASN A 28 -15.91 15.32 -8.43
CA ASN A 28 -15.15 14.09 -8.68
C ASN A 28 -13.64 14.35 -8.67
N GLN A 29 -13.16 15.18 -7.73
CA GLN A 29 -11.72 15.41 -7.59
C GLN A 29 -11.06 14.24 -6.85
N ASP A 30 -9.79 13.96 -7.20
CA ASP A 30 -8.96 13.00 -6.49
C ASP A 30 -8.60 13.56 -5.11
N ILE A 31 -9.06 12.86 -4.08
CA ILE A 31 -8.84 13.17 -2.67
C ILE A 31 -8.33 11.94 -1.90
N GLY A 32 -7.87 10.92 -2.64
CA GLY A 32 -7.34 9.68 -2.05
C GLY A 32 -6.13 9.91 -1.14
N THR A 33 -5.41 11.01 -1.31
CA THR A 33 -4.25 11.39 -0.50
C THR A 33 -4.56 12.18 0.77
N TRP A 34 -5.84 12.48 1.04
CA TRP A 34 -6.20 13.21 2.26
C TRP A 34 -5.86 12.40 3.52
N ASP A 35 -5.27 13.07 4.49
CA ASP A 35 -5.14 12.51 5.85
C ASP A 35 -6.44 12.73 6.62
N VAL A 36 -7.23 11.67 6.73
CA VAL A 36 -8.52 11.68 7.43
C VAL A 36 -8.45 10.95 8.78
N SER A 37 -7.25 10.68 9.27
CA SER A 37 -7.05 9.90 10.51
C SER A 37 -7.65 10.57 11.76
N GLY A 38 -7.77 11.90 11.76
CA GLY A 38 -8.41 12.69 12.81
C GLY A 38 -9.93 12.85 12.65
N VAL A 39 -10.52 12.36 11.55
CA VAL A 39 -11.95 12.54 11.28
C VAL A 39 -12.80 11.57 12.11
N TYR A 40 -13.88 12.07 12.70
CA TYR A 40 -14.79 11.25 13.51
C TYR A 40 -16.21 11.15 12.92
N ASN A 41 -16.60 12.00 11.98
CA ASN A 41 -17.92 12.00 11.36
C ASN A 41 -17.81 12.24 9.85
N MET A 42 -18.42 11.35 9.06
CA MET A 42 -18.52 11.44 7.61
C MET A 42 -19.96 11.13 7.14
N SER A 43 -20.97 11.29 8.03
CA SER A 43 -22.37 11.01 7.68
C SER A 43 -22.81 11.84 6.49
N SER A 44 -23.47 11.23 5.52
CA SER A 44 -23.96 11.88 4.29
C SER A 44 -22.89 12.60 3.45
N MET A 45 -21.61 12.33 3.66
CA MET A 45 -20.51 13.11 3.04
C MET A 45 -20.65 13.21 1.52
N TYR A 46 -20.99 12.11 0.85
CA TYR A 46 -21.17 12.05 -0.61
C TYR A 46 -22.63 11.75 -1.03
N ASN A 47 -23.60 11.92 -0.13
CA ASN A 47 -25.00 11.71 -0.45
C ASN A 47 -25.43 12.63 -1.60
N GLY A 48 -25.92 12.04 -2.72
CA GLY A 48 -26.29 12.79 -3.93
C GLY A 48 -25.11 13.34 -4.75
N ALA A 49 -23.88 12.99 -4.44
CA ALA A 49 -22.70 13.35 -5.25
C ALA A 49 -22.59 12.45 -6.49
N SER A 50 -23.47 12.65 -7.46
CA SER A 50 -23.74 11.73 -8.56
C SER A 50 -22.60 11.54 -9.58
N SER A 51 -21.49 12.27 -9.46
CA SER A 51 -20.27 12.06 -10.26
C SER A 51 -19.11 11.46 -9.47
N PHE A 52 -19.22 11.34 -8.14
CA PHE A 52 -18.09 10.96 -7.30
C PHE A 52 -17.84 9.45 -7.31
N ASN A 53 -16.69 9.03 -7.83
CA ASN A 53 -16.22 7.63 -7.81
C ASN A 53 -14.67 7.54 -7.72
N GLN A 54 -14.04 8.40 -6.94
CA GLN A 54 -12.60 8.36 -6.71
C GLN A 54 -12.23 7.24 -5.74
N ASP A 55 -11.01 6.74 -5.86
CA ASP A 55 -10.46 5.72 -4.96
C ASP A 55 -10.04 6.37 -3.64
N ILE A 56 -10.79 6.08 -2.57
CA ILE A 56 -10.51 6.49 -1.19
C ILE A 56 -10.25 5.27 -0.29
N SER A 57 -9.96 4.11 -0.87
CA SER A 57 -9.70 2.85 -0.13
C SER A 57 -8.46 2.94 0.77
N SER A 58 -7.55 3.88 0.48
CA SER A 58 -6.34 4.15 1.25
C SER A 58 -6.56 5.01 2.50
N TRP A 59 -7.78 5.50 2.77
CA TRP A 59 -8.04 6.34 3.93
C TRP A 59 -7.93 5.59 5.25
N CYS A 60 -7.20 6.19 6.22
CA CYS A 60 -7.11 5.73 7.59
C CYS A 60 -8.34 6.20 8.37
N VAL A 61 -9.27 5.29 8.70
CA VAL A 61 -10.57 5.61 9.31
C VAL A 61 -10.80 4.85 10.62
N THR A 62 -9.78 4.75 11.46
CA THR A 62 -9.85 4.01 12.74
C THR A 62 -10.90 4.54 13.69
N ASN A 63 -11.22 5.84 13.63
CA ASN A 63 -12.23 6.47 14.47
C ASN A 63 -13.66 6.20 14.00
N ILE A 64 -13.86 5.66 12.79
CA ILE A 64 -15.17 5.41 12.17
C ILE A 64 -15.31 3.90 11.96
N VAL A 65 -15.79 3.20 12.96
CA VAL A 65 -15.78 1.71 13.04
C VAL A 65 -16.75 1.00 12.08
N SER A 66 -17.67 1.73 11.45
CA SER A 66 -18.61 1.22 10.46
C SER A 66 -18.96 2.31 9.45
N GLU A 67 -19.48 1.92 8.28
CA GLU A 67 -19.89 2.90 7.28
C GLU A 67 -20.87 3.91 7.89
N PRO A 68 -20.57 5.24 7.76
CA PRO A 68 -21.44 6.28 8.27
C PRO A 68 -22.80 6.30 7.57
N SER A 69 -23.84 6.73 8.28
CA SER A 69 -25.19 6.83 7.71
C SER A 69 -25.19 7.64 6.43
N GLU A 70 -25.76 7.06 5.37
CA GLU A 70 -25.91 7.68 4.05
C GLU A 70 -24.60 8.21 3.43
N PHE A 71 -23.45 7.67 3.83
CA PHE A 71 -22.13 8.14 3.41
C PHE A 71 -22.05 8.39 1.91
N SER A 72 -22.48 7.44 1.09
CA SER A 72 -22.44 7.50 -0.37
C SER A 72 -23.80 7.21 -1.03
N ALA A 73 -24.92 7.44 -0.32
CA ALA A 73 -26.24 7.27 -0.89
C ALA A 73 -26.40 8.14 -2.14
N GLU A 74 -26.99 7.56 -3.21
CA GLU A 74 -27.15 8.23 -4.52
C GLU A 74 -25.83 8.71 -5.18
N SER A 75 -24.69 8.16 -4.76
CA SER A 75 -23.37 8.36 -5.37
C SER A 75 -22.95 7.09 -6.12
N PRO A 76 -22.23 7.17 -7.26
CA PRO A 76 -21.68 6.01 -7.95
C PRO A 76 -20.46 5.39 -7.27
N LEU A 77 -20.06 5.85 -6.08
CA LEU A 77 -18.90 5.36 -5.36
C LEU A 77 -18.99 3.85 -5.13
N SER A 78 -18.08 3.10 -5.76
CA SER A 78 -18.07 1.65 -5.68
C SER A 78 -17.55 1.15 -4.30
N GLU A 79 -18.01 -0.03 -3.87
CA GLU A 79 -17.55 -0.65 -2.62
C GLU A 79 -16.02 -0.87 -2.61
N SER A 80 -15.42 -1.17 -3.76
CA SER A 80 -13.97 -1.33 -3.89
C SER A 80 -13.18 -0.04 -3.69
N ASN A 81 -13.80 1.11 -3.87
CA ASN A 81 -13.19 2.42 -3.71
C ASN A 81 -13.39 3.01 -2.31
N LYS A 82 -14.22 2.37 -1.47
CA LYS A 82 -14.43 2.79 -0.08
C LYS A 82 -13.29 2.31 0.83
N PRO A 83 -13.01 3.00 1.95
CA PRO A 83 -12.08 2.50 2.94
C PRO A 83 -12.64 1.28 3.69
N VAL A 84 -11.78 0.48 4.27
CA VAL A 84 -12.19 -0.55 5.22
C VAL A 84 -12.44 0.11 6.59
N TRP A 85 -13.71 0.28 6.94
CA TRP A 85 -14.12 1.01 8.12
C TRP A 85 -13.52 0.44 9.41
N GLY A 86 -13.13 1.33 10.33
CA GLY A 86 -12.47 0.98 11.58
C GLY A 86 -11.01 0.59 11.44
N THR A 87 -10.43 0.73 10.25
CA THR A 87 -9.04 0.36 10.00
C THR A 87 -8.23 1.53 9.44
N CYS A 88 -6.92 1.35 9.50
CA CYS A 88 -5.98 2.17 8.75
C CYS A 88 -5.29 1.25 7.76
N PRO A 89 -5.33 1.51 6.44
CA PRO A 89 -4.53 0.76 5.52
C PRO A 89 -3.08 0.91 5.97
N THR A 90 -2.50 -0.14 6.44
CA THR A 90 -1.04 -0.18 6.52
C THR A 90 -0.57 -0.05 5.07
N ALA A 91 0.12 1.04 4.72
CA ALA A 91 0.97 1.06 3.53
C ALA A 91 1.67 -0.28 3.55
N SER A 92 1.50 -1.13 2.51
CA SER A 92 1.80 -2.56 2.59
C SER A 92 3.12 -2.74 3.32
N ILE A 93 3.01 -2.86 4.63
CA ILE A 93 4.08 -3.26 5.52
C ILE A 93 4.37 -4.64 5.00
N GLU A 94 5.59 -4.81 4.56
CA GLU A 94 6.16 -6.11 4.29
C GLU A 94 5.44 -7.10 5.18
N ASP A 95 4.68 -8.02 4.59
CA ASP A 95 3.86 -9.01 5.33
C ASP A 95 4.62 -9.45 6.56
N GLU A 96 4.03 -9.39 7.76
CA GLU A 96 4.73 -9.78 9.01
C GLU A 96 5.40 -11.14 8.85
N HIS A 97 4.80 -12.01 8.05
CA HIS A 97 5.34 -13.29 7.64
C HIS A 97 6.66 -13.17 6.86
N LEU A 98 6.86 -12.13 6.05
CA LEU A 98 8.08 -11.88 5.28
C LEU A 98 9.08 -10.97 6.01
N LEU A 99 8.69 -10.32 7.12
CA LEU A 99 9.61 -9.55 7.98
C LEU A 99 10.69 -10.43 8.59
N ALA A 100 10.36 -11.67 8.92
CA ALA A 100 11.29 -12.65 9.46
C ALA A 100 12.35 -13.12 8.44
N ILE A 101 12.18 -12.82 7.14
CA ILE A 101 13.10 -13.26 6.11
C ILE A 101 14.45 -12.54 6.24
N SER A 102 15.48 -13.32 6.41
CA SER A 102 16.88 -12.89 6.44
C SER A 102 17.65 -13.47 5.28
N ILE A 103 18.62 -12.70 4.77
CA ILE A 103 19.53 -13.13 3.72
C ILE A 103 20.98 -13.09 4.24
N TYR A 104 21.75 -14.15 3.98
CA TYR A 104 23.14 -14.25 4.44
C TYR A 104 23.97 -15.21 3.54
N PRO A 105 25.33 -15.05 3.55
CA PRO A 105 26.07 -13.92 4.11
C PRO A 105 25.85 -12.64 3.28
N ASN A 106 25.99 -11.50 3.91
CA ASN A 106 25.99 -10.20 3.23
C ASN A 106 27.13 -9.34 3.81
N PRO A 107 28.22 -9.09 3.06
CA PRO A 107 28.45 -9.43 1.64
C PRO A 107 28.57 -10.93 1.34
N THR A 108 28.36 -11.29 0.07
CA THR A 108 28.48 -12.67 -0.42
C THR A 108 29.40 -12.78 -1.64
N ASN A 109 30.06 -13.93 -1.80
CA ASN A 109 30.90 -14.22 -2.97
C ASN A 109 30.17 -15.12 -3.99
N ASN A 110 29.56 -16.20 -3.54
CA ASN A 110 29.03 -17.23 -4.43
C ASN A 110 27.56 -17.57 -4.16
N THR A 111 27.19 -17.71 -2.90
CA THR A 111 25.87 -18.20 -2.52
C THR A 111 25.23 -17.29 -1.48
N LEU A 112 23.98 -16.94 -1.71
CA LEU A 112 23.12 -16.23 -0.77
C LEU A 112 22.10 -17.20 -0.23
N PHE A 113 21.95 -17.27 1.08
CA PHE A 113 20.92 -18.08 1.74
C PHE A 113 19.76 -17.20 2.19
N ILE A 114 18.59 -17.80 2.21
CA ILE A 114 17.34 -17.18 2.70
C ILE A 114 16.85 -18.03 3.88
N SER A 115 16.51 -17.39 4.98
CA SER A 115 15.90 -18.02 6.15
C SER A 115 14.68 -17.25 6.61
N GLY A 116 13.83 -17.90 7.42
CA GLY A 116 12.59 -17.31 7.94
C GLY A 116 11.38 -17.53 7.03
N ASN A 117 11.49 -18.35 5.98
CA ASN A 117 10.37 -18.73 5.12
C ASN A 117 9.93 -20.18 5.40
N GLU A 118 8.64 -20.38 5.58
CA GLU A 118 8.01 -21.73 5.72
C GLU A 118 7.38 -22.22 4.41
N THR A 119 7.14 -21.31 3.47
CA THR A 119 6.48 -21.56 2.18
C THR A 119 7.45 -21.43 1.01
N PRO A 120 7.14 -22.04 -0.15
CA PRO A 120 7.92 -21.83 -1.37
C PRO A 120 7.91 -20.36 -1.77
N ILE A 121 9.09 -19.80 -2.00
CA ILE A 121 9.27 -18.40 -2.39
C ILE A 121 9.71 -18.26 -3.84
N THR A 122 9.35 -17.14 -4.46
CA THR A 122 9.89 -16.66 -5.73
C THR A 122 10.89 -15.54 -5.45
N VAL A 123 12.02 -15.59 -6.09
CA VAL A 123 13.10 -14.62 -5.90
C VAL A 123 13.45 -13.97 -7.23
N ALA A 124 13.54 -12.64 -7.23
CA ALA A 124 14.07 -11.86 -8.35
C ALA A 124 15.18 -10.93 -7.84
N ILE A 125 16.29 -10.86 -8.56
CA ILE A 125 17.43 -10.01 -8.22
C ILE A 125 17.56 -8.91 -9.27
N TYR A 126 17.71 -7.69 -8.81
CA TYR A 126 17.83 -6.47 -9.62
C TYR A 126 19.16 -5.78 -9.35
N ASN A 127 19.78 -5.23 -10.39
CA ASN A 127 20.92 -4.35 -10.25
C ASN A 127 20.48 -2.93 -9.82
N VAL A 128 21.45 -2.04 -9.58
CA VAL A 128 21.18 -0.64 -9.19
C VAL A 128 20.43 0.19 -10.24
N LEU A 129 20.34 -0.27 -11.49
CA LEU A 129 19.57 0.36 -12.56
C LEU A 129 18.14 -0.18 -12.64
N GLY A 130 17.73 -1.06 -11.72
CA GLY A 130 16.41 -1.69 -11.70
C GLY A 130 16.23 -2.80 -12.74
N LYS A 131 17.31 -3.23 -13.44
CA LYS A 131 17.24 -4.34 -14.40
C LYS A 131 17.27 -5.67 -13.64
N GLU A 132 16.30 -6.55 -13.93
CA GLU A 132 16.31 -7.93 -13.43
C GLU A 132 17.49 -8.70 -14.03
N VAL A 133 18.32 -9.29 -13.17
CA VAL A 133 19.52 -10.05 -13.53
C VAL A 133 19.41 -11.53 -13.21
N LEU A 134 18.46 -11.91 -12.33
CA LEU A 134 18.20 -13.30 -11.98
C LEU A 134 16.77 -13.44 -11.48
N SER A 135 16.06 -14.51 -11.89
CA SER A 135 14.74 -14.88 -11.39
C SER A 135 14.67 -16.38 -11.15
N ILE A 136 14.24 -16.81 -9.95
CA ILE A 136 14.23 -18.21 -9.55
C ILE A 136 12.96 -18.49 -8.73
N LYS A 137 12.30 -19.60 -9.01
CA LYS A 137 11.20 -20.14 -8.19
C LYS A 137 11.74 -21.22 -7.26
N LYS A 138 11.40 -21.10 -5.97
CA LYS A 138 11.59 -22.10 -4.93
C LYS A 138 13.03 -22.41 -4.58
N ILE A 139 13.65 -21.65 -3.65
CA ILE A 139 14.93 -22.11 -3.08
C ILE A 139 15.28 -21.34 -1.79
N ASN A 140 15.93 -22.03 -0.83
CA ASN A 140 16.53 -21.42 0.35
C ASN A 140 17.98 -20.97 0.10
N ASN A 141 18.52 -21.22 -1.10
CA ASN A 141 19.84 -20.76 -1.49
C ASN A 141 19.87 -20.32 -2.95
N ILE A 142 20.68 -19.34 -3.27
CA ILE A 142 20.78 -18.71 -4.58
C ILE A 142 22.24 -18.63 -4.98
N ASN A 143 22.59 -19.23 -6.11
CA ASN A 143 23.93 -19.05 -6.67
C ASN A 143 24.00 -17.68 -7.36
N VAL A 144 24.85 -16.81 -6.83
CA VAL A 144 25.11 -15.45 -7.36
C VAL A 144 26.52 -15.31 -7.94
N GLN A 145 27.24 -16.41 -8.11
CA GLN A 145 28.61 -16.42 -8.59
C GLN A 145 28.77 -15.71 -9.94
N ALA A 146 27.79 -15.85 -10.84
CA ALA A 146 27.82 -15.25 -12.16
C ALA A 146 27.54 -13.73 -12.16
N LEU A 147 27.08 -13.17 -11.05
CA LEU A 147 26.83 -11.73 -10.96
C LEU A 147 28.15 -10.97 -10.77
N PRO A 148 28.35 -9.85 -11.48
CA PRO A 148 29.47 -8.95 -11.21
C PRO A 148 29.47 -8.43 -9.77
N SER A 149 30.64 -8.02 -9.28
CA SER A 149 30.74 -7.36 -7.96
C SER A 149 29.91 -6.07 -7.97
N GLY A 150 29.13 -5.86 -6.91
CA GLY A 150 28.24 -4.70 -6.84
C GLY A 150 27.13 -4.82 -5.81
N VAL A 151 26.27 -3.82 -5.81
CA VAL A 151 25.08 -3.75 -4.96
C VAL A 151 23.86 -4.24 -5.74
N TYR A 152 23.05 -5.07 -5.09
CA TYR A 152 21.84 -5.66 -5.66
C TYR A 152 20.67 -5.55 -4.71
N VAL A 153 19.46 -5.52 -5.27
CA VAL A 153 18.21 -5.67 -4.53
C VAL A 153 17.65 -7.05 -4.88
N ILE A 154 17.36 -7.83 -3.86
CA ILE A 154 16.63 -9.09 -3.97
C ILE A 154 15.19 -8.85 -3.55
N ARG A 155 14.25 -9.20 -4.42
CA ARG A 155 12.81 -9.24 -4.15
C ARG A 155 12.42 -10.69 -3.88
N ILE A 156 11.73 -10.91 -2.78
CA ILE A 156 11.28 -12.22 -2.33
C ILE A 156 9.76 -12.17 -2.19
N SER A 157 9.04 -13.12 -2.80
CA SER A 157 7.58 -13.21 -2.73
C SER A 157 7.17 -14.65 -2.48
N ASP A 158 6.14 -14.86 -1.66
CA ASP A 158 5.49 -16.14 -1.40
C ASP A 158 4.19 -16.35 -2.20
N GLY A 159 3.84 -15.38 -3.05
CA GLY A 159 2.63 -15.39 -3.87
C GLY A 159 1.47 -14.63 -3.22
N VAL A 160 1.56 -14.26 -1.95
CA VAL A 160 0.60 -13.43 -1.22
C VAL A 160 1.20 -12.05 -1.00
N GLY A 161 2.46 -11.99 -0.53
CA GLY A 161 3.18 -10.76 -0.27
C GLY A 161 4.56 -10.73 -0.92
N GLN A 162 5.26 -9.61 -0.74
CA GLN A 162 6.64 -9.45 -1.20
C GLN A 162 7.45 -8.59 -0.25
N THR A 163 8.76 -8.89 -0.16
CA THR A 163 9.72 -8.07 0.57
C THR A 163 10.98 -7.84 -0.26
N ASN A 164 11.68 -6.72 0.00
CA ASN A 164 12.93 -6.38 -0.66
C ASN A 164 14.07 -6.34 0.36
N ARG A 165 15.22 -6.88 -0.01
CA ARG A 165 16.44 -6.80 0.79
C ARG A 165 17.60 -6.37 -0.10
N LYS A 166 18.57 -5.68 0.47
CA LYS A 166 19.80 -5.28 -0.22
C LYS A 166 20.93 -6.22 0.15
N PHE A 167 21.74 -6.63 -0.84
CA PHE A 167 22.99 -7.35 -0.58
C PHE A 167 24.14 -6.83 -1.44
N ILE A 168 25.35 -7.15 -1.01
CA ILE A 168 26.61 -6.80 -1.68
C ILE A 168 27.22 -8.10 -2.21
N LYS A 169 27.53 -8.12 -3.50
CA LYS A 169 28.32 -9.18 -4.15
C LYS A 169 29.77 -8.70 -4.26
N ASN A 170 30.68 -9.44 -3.69
CA ASN A 170 32.14 -9.22 -3.83
C ASN A 170 32.69 -9.84 -5.13
#